data_e67d7210c74ce8c6476497c5a628eafd
#
_entry.id   e67d7210c74ce8c6476497c5a628eafd
#
_cell.length_a   1.000
_cell.length_b   1.000
_cell.length_c   1.000
_cell.angle_alpha   90.00
_cell.angle_beta   90.00
_cell.angle_gamma   90.00
#
_symmetry.space_group_name_H-M   'P 1'
#
loop_
_entity.id
_entity.type
_entity.pdbx_description
1 polymer ?
#
loop_
_entity_poly.entity_id
_entity_poly.type
_entity_poly.pdbx_seq_one_letter_code
_entity_poly.pdbx_strand_id
1 'polypeptide(L)'
;MSRTAIKSLGLILCLLATPAGVPSCPAQTAASTAPRGEGKSAPSAHDPAEVAAVRGAAHALSGARGDYDPLMEMIGDARFVLLGEATHGTHEFYRERARITRRLIEEKGFNAVVLEADWPQAHRVSRYVRGEGGDASAEQALGGFKRFPRWMWRNADFRDFVEWLRSHNASARDERAAVGVYGMDLYSVAESANEVVEYLKRTEPEAAKRARRRYGCLVGYGGRTEQYGYDVATGARGPCEKDALAQLQELEGRLAAWHGRAGRVRDEELFSAFQNARVVRHGEAYYRLLYHRQFSTWNLRDRHMATTIGELVRYLDALGGPKAKVVVWAHNSHQGDARMTERGEAGELNVGQLMRQYHGGSTVLVGFTTYTGEVRAASEWGGGDRVMRLRPSLPESYGALFHETGVPNFLLLMRGGGAHAEALARERPERAVGVIYAPATERQSHYFDARLSKQFDAVIHWDTTRAVEPIR
;
A
#
# COMPACT_ATOMS: atom_id res chain seq x y z
N MET A 1 1.39 14.28 41.85
CA MET A 1 0.31 13.28 41.78
C MET A 1 -0.69 13.75 40.74
N SER A 2 -0.51 13.35 39.51
CA SER A 2 -1.45 13.62 38.39
C SER A 2 -1.78 12.29 37.72
N ARG A 3 -3.07 11.97 37.68
CA ARG A 3 -3.59 10.72 37.09
C ARG A 3 -3.71 10.92 35.56
N THR A 4 -2.78 10.39 34.81
CA THR A 4 -2.89 10.26 33.35
C THR A 4 -3.63 8.97 33.04
N ALA A 5 -4.84 9.09 32.52
CA ALA A 5 -5.66 7.97 32.09
C ALA A 5 -5.10 7.43 30.77
N ILE A 6 -4.60 6.21 30.80
CA ILE A 6 -4.22 5.45 29.61
C ILE A 6 -5.50 5.00 28.91
N LYS A 7 -5.83 5.61 27.80
CA LYS A 7 -6.87 5.12 26.88
C LYS A 7 -6.30 3.94 26.09
N SER A 8 -6.78 2.76 26.42
CA SER A 8 -6.41 1.50 25.77
C SER A 8 -6.89 1.49 24.33
N LEU A 9 -5.97 1.28 23.41
CA LEU A 9 -6.21 1.05 21.99
C LEU A 9 -6.98 -0.26 21.81
N GLY A 10 -8.16 -0.18 21.20
CA GLY A 10 -9.01 -1.34 20.89
C GLY A 10 -8.40 -2.19 19.77
N LEU A 11 -7.73 -3.27 20.16
CA LEU A 11 -7.34 -4.33 19.24
C LEU A 11 -8.60 -5.13 18.88
N ILE A 12 -8.92 -5.24 17.57
CA ILE A 12 -10.04 -6.07 17.10
C ILE A 12 -9.67 -7.53 17.32
N LEU A 13 -10.16 -8.09 18.42
CA LEU A 13 -10.14 -9.51 18.70
C LEU A 13 -11.50 -10.08 18.30
N CYS A 14 -11.61 -10.75 17.15
CA CYS A 14 -12.79 -11.54 16.80
C CYS A 14 -12.84 -12.79 17.68
N LEU A 15 -13.63 -12.75 18.74
CA LEU A 15 -14.04 -13.93 19.50
C LEU A 15 -15.23 -14.58 18.79
N LEU A 16 -15.11 -15.87 18.50
CA LEU A 16 -16.18 -16.76 18.04
C LEU A 16 -17.23 -16.89 19.14
N ALA A 17 -18.48 -16.54 18.85
CA ALA A 17 -19.64 -16.89 19.64
C ALA A 17 -20.75 -17.47 18.75
N THR A 18 -21.24 -18.65 19.11
CA THR A 18 -22.33 -19.40 18.50
C THR A 18 -23.71 -18.79 18.80
N PRO A 19 -24.76 -19.06 17.97
CA PRO A 19 -26.00 -18.30 18.01
C PRO A 19 -27.01 -18.84 19.03
N ALA A 20 -27.65 -17.95 19.76
CA ALA A 20 -28.89 -18.21 20.46
C ALA A 20 -29.93 -17.18 20.03
N GLY A 21 -31.13 -17.67 19.75
CA GLY A 21 -32.20 -17.00 19.05
C GLY A 21 -32.74 -15.72 19.68
N VAL A 22 -33.27 -14.86 18.80
CA VAL A 22 -33.96 -13.61 19.13
C VAL A 22 -35.43 -13.69 18.68
N PRO A 23 -36.39 -13.29 19.52
CA PRO A 23 -37.77 -13.18 19.10
C PRO A 23 -38.06 -11.88 18.33
N SER A 24 -38.83 -12.00 17.29
CA SER A 24 -39.33 -10.92 16.43
C SER A 24 -40.37 -10.04 17.14
N CYS A 25 -40.28 -8.70 16.95
CA CYS A 25 -41.31 -7.73 17.27
C CYS A 25 -41.68 -6.94 16.01
N PRO A 26 -42.99 -6.61 15.80
CA PRO A 26 -43.49 -6.13 14.51
C PRO A 26 -43.27 -4.63 14.26
N ALA A 27 -43.09 -4.33 12.98
CA ALA A 27 -42.93 -2.95 12.46
C ALA A 27 -44.23 -2.16 12.54
N GLN A 28 -44.18 -0.97 13.09
CA GLN A 28 -45.20 0.07 12.89
C GLN A 28 -44.72 1.10 11.86
N THR A 29 -45.44 1.17 10.76
CA THR A 29 -45.34 2.21 9.74
C THR A 29 -46.05 3.47 10.21
N ALA A 30 -45.33 4.56 10.35
CA ALA A 30 -45.88 5.90 10.41
C ALA A 30 -45.27 6.79 9.31
N ALA A 31 -46.04 7.10 8.31
CA ALA A 31 -45.72 8.12 7.32
C ALA A 31 -45.87 9.50 7.94
N SER A 32 -44.77 10.26 8.01
CA SER A 32 -44.77 11.68 8.35
C SER A 32 -44.27 12.48 7.15
N THR A 33 -45.18 13.21 6.50
CA THR A 33 -44.86 14.25 5.54
C THR A 33 -44.50 15.51 6.31
N ALA A 34 -43.21 15.87 6.31
CA ALA A 34 -42.74 17.18 6.76
C ALA A 34 -42.24 18.02 5.57
N PRO A 35 -42.41 19.34 5.56
CA PRO A 35 -42.08 20.21 4.43
C PRO A 35 -40.55 20.36 4.28
N ARG A 36 -40.09 20.41 3.01
CA ARG A 36 -38.71 20.78 2.67
C ARG A 36 -38.41 22.18 3.13
N GLY A 37 -37.73 22.30 4.28
CA GLY A 37 -37.08 23.55 4.67
C GLY A 37 -35.78 23.70 3.87
N GLU A 38 -35.58 24.89 3.32
CA GLU A 38 -34.31 25.32 2.72
C GLU A 38 -33.18 25.12 3.74
N GLY A 39 -32.24 24.23 3.39
CA GLY A 39 -31.14 23.85 4.28
C GLY A 39 -30.19 25.01 4.50
N LYS A 40 -30.22 25.60 5.68
CA LYS A 40 -29.10 26.39 6.18
C LYS A 40 -27.91 25.42 6.25
N SER A 41 -26.85 25.69 5.50
CA SER A 41 -25.57 24.98 5.62
C SER A 41 -25.14 24.99 7.08
N ALA A 42 -24.75 23.82 7.61
CA ALA A 42 -24.18 23.77 8.94
C ALA A 42 -22.98 24.74 9.01
N PRO A 43 -22.76 25.42 10.17
CA PRO A 43 -21.61 26.30 10.30
C PRO A 43 -20.31 25.53 10.00
N SER A 44 -19.41 26.16 9.24
CA SER A 44 -18.07 25.63 8.93
C SER A 44 -17.36 25.26 10.23
N ALA A 45 -16.76 24.07 10.26
CA ALA A 45 -15.96 23.62 11.40
C ALA A 45 -14.53 24.19 11.36
N HIS A 46 -14.15 24.82 10.24
CA HIS A 46 -12.79 25.32 10.01
C HIS A 46 -12.74 26.85 9.97
N ASP A 47 -11.57 27.39 10.29
CA ASP A 47 -11.28 28.83 10.18
C ASP A 47 -11.41 29.25 8.70
N PRO A 48 -12.25 30.27 8.36
CA PRO A 48 -12.37 30.76 7.00
C PRO A 48 -11.03 31.18 6.36
N ALA A 49 -10.07 31.66 7.15
CA ALA A 49 -8.76 32.01 6.65
C ALA A 49 -7.95 30.78 6.21
N GLU A 50 -8.07 29.66 6.92
CA GLU A 50 -7.44 28.39 6.52
C GLU A 50 -8.08 27.83 5.24
N VAL A 51 -9.40 27.83 5.15
CA VAL A 51 -10.13 27.43 3.94
C VAL A 51 -9.72 28.29 2.75
N ALA A 52 -9.62 29.62 2.93
CA ALA A 52 -9.18 30.54 1.88
C ALA A 52 -7.74 30.30 1.46
N ALA A 53 -6.83 30.03 2.41
CA ALA A 53 -5.42 29.73 2.12
C ALA A 53 -5.29 28.45 1.31
N VAL A 54 -6.00 27.38 1.67
CA VAL A 54 -6.00 26.09 0.92
C VAL A 54 -6.62 26.29 -0.46
N ARG A 55 -7.76 26.98 -0.57
CA ARG A 55 -8.40 27.28 -1.86
C ARG A 55 -7.48 28.06 -2.80
N GLY A 56 -6.76 29.06 -2.27
CA GLY A 56 -5.86 29.90 -3.06
C GLY A 56 -4.62 29.16 -3.58
N ALA A 57 -4.22 28.07 -2.93
CA ALA A 57 -3.09 27.25 -3.33
C ALA A 57 -3.49 25.97 -4.13
N ALA A 58 -4.79 25.68 -4.22
CA ALA A 58 -5.30 24.50 -4.89
C ALA A 58 -5.16 24.60 -6.42
N HIS A 59 -4.46 23.66 -7.03
CA HIS A 59 -4.39 23.48 -8.48
C HIS A 59 -5.54 22.56 -8.91
N ALA A 60 -6.61 23.12 -9.49
CA ALA A 60 -7.77 22.34 -9.91
C ALA A 60 -7.41 21.27 -10.93
N LEU A 61 -7.93 20.06 -10.74
CA LEU A 61 -7.74 18.92 -11.65
C LEU A 61 -8.94 18.82 -12.59
N SER A 62 -8.69 19.06 -13.88
CA SER A 62 -9.72 19.08 -14.95
C SER A 62 -9.78 17.78 -15.76
N GLY A 63 -8.83 16.88 -15.60
CA GLY A 63 -8.57 15.73 -16.44
C GLY A 63 -7.59 16.04 -17.58
N ALA A 64 -7.10 17.27 -17.70
CA ALA A 64 -6.12 17.66 -18.70
C ALA A 64 -4.73 17.01 -18.47
N ARG A 65 -3.95 16.89 -19.55
CA ARG A 65 -2.59 16.32 -19.46
C ARG A 65 -1.68 17.14 -18.53
N GLY A 66 -1.83 18.46 -18.50
CA GLY A 66 -1.01 19.39 -17.74
C GLY A 66 -1.36 19.51 -16.25
N ASP A 67 -2.45 18.87 -15.78
CA ASP A 67 -2.91 18.99 -14.39
C ASP A 67 -1.81 18.69 -13.36
N TYR A 68 -0.88 17.82 -13.68
CA TYR A 68 0.22 17.42 -12.82
C TYR A 68 1.57 18.08 -13.16
N ASP A 69 1.62 19.10 -14.04
CA ASP A 69 2.88 19.80 -14.34
C ASP A 69 3.55 20.37 -13.09
N PRO A 70 2.83 21.01 -12.14
CA PRO A 70 3.43 21.49 -10.91
C PRO A 70 4.01 20.35 -10.03
N LEU A 71 3.35 19.17 -10.03
CA LEU A 71 3.86 18.00 -9.32
C LEU A 71 5.14 17.46 -9.98
N MET A 72 5.17 17.38 -11.32
CA MET A 72 6.37 16.95 -12.05
C MET A 72 7.53 17.90 -11.82
N GLU A 73 7.29 19.20 -11.78
CA GLU A 73 8.31 20.21 -11.45
C GLU A 73 8.84 20.00 -10.02
N MET A 74 7.97 19.88 -9.02
CA MET A 74 8.35 19.64 -7.63
C MET A 74 9.14 18.33 -7.44
N ILE A 75 8.79 17.27 -8.16
CA ILE A 75 9.50 15.98 -8.13
C ILE A 75 10.95 16.15 -8.65
N GLY A 76 11.16 16.94 -9.68
CA GLY A 76 12.51 17.20 -10.23
C GLY A 76 13.26 15.91 -10.53
N ASP A 77 14.44 15.76 -9.91
CA ASP A 77 15.34 14.60 -10.06
C ASP A 77 15.21 13.56 -8.93
N ALA A 78 14.14 13.60 -8.14
CA ALA A 78 13.91 12.63 -7.09
C ALA A 78 13.92 11.19 -7.64
N ARG A 79 14.45 10.26 -6.84
CA ARG A 79 14.55 8.85 -7.21
C ARG A 79 13.38 8.02 -6.71
N PHE A 80 12.67 8.51 -5.69
CA PHE A 80 11.56 7.80 -5.05
C PHE A 80 10.34 8.70 -5.00
N VAL A 81 9.23 8.25 -5.60
CA VAL A 81 7.94 8.92 -5.51
C VAL A 81 6.94 7.93 -4.92
N LEU A 82 6.46 8.24 -3.72
CA LEU A 82 5.51 7.41 -2.99
C LEU A 82 4.11 8.00 -3.17
N LEU A 83 3.24 7.24 -3.85
CA LEU A 83 1.87 7.64 -4.15
C LEU A 83 0.91 6.89 -3.24
N GLY A 84 0.25 7.61 -2.34
CA GLY A 84 -0.67 7.09 -1.35
C GLY A 84 -2.06 6.74 -1.89
N GLU A 85 -2.95 6.44 -0.97
CA GLU A 85 -4.41 6.36 -1.10
C GLU A 85 -5.04 6.40 0.28
N ALA A 86 -6.15 7.14 0.44
CA ALA A 86 -6.89 7.18 1.71
C ALA A 86 -7.81 5.97 1.90
N THR A 87 -8.08 5.24 0.81
CA THR A 87 -8.91 4.02 0.79
C THR A 87 -8.41 3.07 -0.28
N HIS A 88 -8.32 1.78 0.03
CA HIS A 88 -7.82 0.78 -0.93
C HIS A 88 -8.72 0.55 -2.15
N GLY A 89 -10.02 0.77 -2.04
CA GLY A 89 -11.00 0.40 -3.06
C GLY A 89 -11.58 1.55 -3.87
N THR A 90 -10.81 2.60 -4.14
CA THR A 90 -11.28 3.82 -4.80
C THR A 90 -10.72 3.95 -6.22
N HIS A 91 -11.61 4.01 -7.22
CA HIS A 91 -11.29 4.15 -8.64
C HIS A 91 -10.38 5.35 -8.95
N GLU A 92 -10.73 6.54 -8.47
CA GLU A 92 -10.00 7.77 -8.75
C GLU A 92 -8.55 7.69 -8.28
N PHE A 93 -8.26 7.01 -7.16
CA PHE A 93 -6.91 6.87 -6.65
C PHE A 93 -6.05 5.97 -7.55
N TYR A 94 -6.58 4.85 -8.04
CA TYR A 94 -5.88 4.00 -9.01
C TYR A 94 -5.64 4.72 -10.32
N ARG A 95 -6.67 5.38 -10.86
CA ARG A 95 -6.59 6.14 -12.11
C ARG A 95 -5.53 7.23 -12.05
N GLU A 96 -5.52 8.03 -10.99
CA GLU A 96 -4.58 9.15 -10.89
C GLU A 96 -3.15 8.67 -10.58
N ARG A 97 -2.99 7.64 -9.75
CA ARG A 97 -1.67 6.99 -9.59
C ARG A 97 -1.12 6.49 -10.93
N ALA A 98 -1.97 5.87 -11.75
CA ALA A 98 -1.58 5.42 -13.08
C ALA A 98 -1.18 6.60 -13.99
N ARG A 99 -1.95 7.70 -14.00
CA ARG A 99 -1.64 8.91 -14.78
C ARG A 99 -0.30 9.52 -14.37
N ILE A 100 -0.07 9.70 -13.08
CA ILE A 100 1.19 10.24 -12.55
C ILE A 100 2.35 9.29 -12.87
N THR A 101 2.18 7.99 -12.68
CA THR A 101 3.22 6.98 -12.93
C THR A 101 3.61 6.93 -14.41
N ARG A 102 2.65 7.04 -15.34
CA ARG A 102 2.94 7.13 -16.78
C ARG A 102 3.86 8.33 -17.09
N ARG A 103 3.55 9.50 -16.54
CA ARG A 103 4.38 10.70 -16.72
C ARG A 103 5.77 10.53 -16.08
N LEU A 104 5.87 9.94 -14.91
CA LEU A 104 7.15 9.66 -14.25
C LEU A 104 8.01 8.71 -15.10
N ILE A 105 7.42 7.72 -15.72
CA ILE A 105 8.12 6.79 -16.63
C ILE A 105 8.56 7.52 -17.91
N GLU A 106 7.62 8.18 -18.60
CA GLU A 106 7.86 8.82 -19.89
C GLU A 106 8.76 10.05 -19.82
N GLU A 107 8.61 10.90 -18.77
CA GLU A 107 9.24 12.21 -18.69
C GLU A 107 10.45 12.24 -17.74
N LYS A 108 10.49 11.35 -16.74
CA LYS A 108 11.51 11.37 -15.66
C LYS A 108 12.37 10.11 -15.59
N GLY A 109 12.09 9.10 -16.46
CA GLY A 109 12.87 7.87 -16.56
C GLY A 109 12.72 6.94 -15.33
N PHE A 110 11.56 6.93 -14.69
CA PHE A 110 11.26 5.94 -13.66
C PHE A 110 11.16 4.55 -14.28
N ASN A 111 11.81 3.55 -13.66
CA ASN A 111 11.99 2.21 -14.25
C ASN A 111 11.55 1.07 -13.33
N ALA A 112 10.94 1.37 -12.20
CA ALA A 112 10.33 0.37 -11.31
C ALA A 112 9.05 0.92 -10.67
N VAL A 113 7.99 0.08 -10.66
CA VAL A 113 6.74 0.32 -9.94
C VAL A 113 6.64 -0.72 -8.83
N VAL A 114 6.58 -0.27 -7.58
CA VAL A 114 6.52 -1.13 -6.40
C VAL A 114 5.16 -1.00 -5.74
N LEU A 115 4.54 -2.13 -5.43
CA LEU A 115 3.17 -2.22 -4.95
C LEU A 115 3.13 -2.76 -3.51
N GLU A 116 2.17 -2.30 -2.71
CA GLU A 116 1.74 -2.96 -1.47
C GLU A 116 1.04 -4.29 -1.81
N ALA A 117 1.81 -5.22 -2.34
CA ALA A 117 1.35 -6.48 -2.90
C ALA A 117 2.35 -7.60 -2.64
N ASP A 118 1.87 -8.84 -2.69
CA ASP A 118 2.70 -10.02 -2.56
C ASP A 118 3.72 -10.12 -3.70
N TRP A 119 4.96 -10.45 -3.36
CA TRP A 119 6.08 -10.52 -4.31
C TRP A 119 5.84 -11.49 -5.48
N PRO A 120 5.43 -12.77 -5.26
CA PRO A 120 5.29 -13.73 -6.38
C PRO A 120 4.30 -13.26 -7.44
N GLN A 121 3.17 -12.68 -7.03
CA GLN A 121 2.13 -12.23 -7.93
C GLN A 121 2.56 -10.98 -8.71
N ALA A 122 3.21 -10.03 -8.05
CA ALA A 122 3.76 -8.84 -8.71
C ALA A 122 4.90 -9.22 -9.68
N HIS A 123 5.75 -10.19 -9.34
CA HIS A 123 6.78 -10.69 -10.25
C HIS A 123 6.18 -11.34 -11.51
N ARG A 124 5.05 -12.06 -11.39
CA ARG A 124 4.31 -12.56 -12.57
C ARG A 124 3.85 -11.41 -13.47
N VAL A 125 3.30 -10.33 -12.90
CA VAL A 125 2.93 -9.12 -13.66
C VAL A 125 4.17 -8.48 -14.28
N SER A 126 5.30 -8.43 -13.56
CA SER A 126 6.57 -7.91 -14.08
C SER A 126 7.03 -8.65 -15.35
N ARG A 127 6.96 -9.98 -15.33
CA ARG A 127 7.28 -10.80 -16.52
C ARG A 127 6.33 -10.51 -17.69
N TYR A 128 5.03 -10.40 -17.41
CA TYR A 128 4.05 -10.06 -18.43
C TYR A 128 4.34 -8.70 -19.09
N VAL A 129 4.57 -7.64 -18.32
CA VAL A 129 4.80 -6.29 -18.88
C VAL A 129 6.11 -6.19 -19.67
N ARG A 130 7.07 -7.10 -19.42
CA ARG A 130 8.32 -7.19 -20.19
C ARG A 130 8.24 -8.11 -21.40
N GLY A 131 7.08 -8.72 -21.66
CA GLY A 131 6.95 -9.68 -22.76
C GLY A 131 7.51 -11.06 -22.44
N GLU A 132 7.82 -11.34 -21.16
CA GLU A 132 8.31 -12.62 -20.67
C GLU A 132 7.14 -13.46 -20.10
N GLY A 133 7.31 -14.77 -20.01
CA GLY A 133 6.32 -15.68 -19.45
C GLY A 133 5.21 -16.07 -20.44
N GLY A 134 4.16 -16.75 -19.94
CA GLY A 134 3.12 -17.37 -20.75
C GLY A 134 1.76 -16.67 -20.72
N ASP A 135 1.62 -15.54 -20.01
CA ASP A 135 0.33 -14.83 -19.90
C ASP A 135 0.04 -14.06 -21.21
N ALA A 136 -1.15 -14.27 -21.79
CA ALA A 136 -1.57 -13.66 -23.04
C ALA A 136 -2.23 -12.28 -22.84
N SER A 137 -2.68 -11.96 -21.61
CA SER A 137 -3.33 -10.68 -21.28
C SER A 137 -3.00 -10.23 -19.84
N ALA A 138 -3.22 -8.94 -19.55
CA ALA A 138 -3.08 -8.43 -18.19
C ALA A 138 -4.04 -9.14 -17.21
N GLU A 139 -5.25 -9.51 -17.63
CA GLU A 139 -6.19 -10.25 -16.78
C GLU A 139 -5.61 -11.60 -16.36
N GLN A 140 -4.95 -12.32 -17.27
CA GLN A 140 -4.27 -13.58 -16.94
C GLN A 140 -3.11 -13.36 -15.96
N ALA A 141 -2.28 -12.34 -16.20
CA ALA A 141 -1.17 -12.00 -15.31
C ALA A 141 -1.68 -11.62 -13.90
N LEU A 142 -2.74 -10.82 -13.83
CA LEU A 142 -3.39 -10.41 -12.57
C LEU A 142 -4.14 -11.57 -11.90
N GLY A 143 -4.46 -12.63 -12.62
CA GLY A 143 -5.09 -13.85 -12.08
C GLY A 143 -4.28 -14.55 -10.98
N GLY A 144 -3.01 -14.17 -10.78
CA GLY A 144 -2.17 -14.60 -9.66
C GLY A 144 -2.63 -14.07 -8.29
N PHE A 145 -3.23 -12.89 -8.23
CA PHE A 145 -3.72 -12.29 -6.97
C PHE A 145 -5.00 -13.00 -6.51
N LYS A 146 -4.84 -14.10 -5.77
CA LYS A 146 -5.94 -14.97 -5.30
C LYS A 146 -6.28 -14.76 -3.83
N ARG A 147 -5.33 -14.29 -3.02
CA ARG A 147 -5.51 -14.01 -1.60
C ARG A 147 -6.41 -12.79 -1.39
N PHE A 148 -7.15 -12.74 -0.29
CA PHE A 148 -7.87 -11.54 0.15
C PHE A 148 -6.87 -10.39 0.46
N PRO A 149 -7.16 -9.18 0.00
CA PRO A 149 -8.28 -8.73 -0.83
C PRO A 149 -7.94 -8.77 -2.35
N ARG A 150 -8.55 -9.71 -3.08
CA ARG A 150 -8.26 -9.91 -4.52
C ARG A 150 -8.48 -8.66 -5.36
N TRP A 151 -9.58 -7.93 -5.10
CA TRP A 151 -10.00 -6.75 -5.85
C TRP A 151 -9.00 -5.59 -5.80
N MET A 152 -8.12 -5.56 -4.82
CA MET A 152 -7.13 -4.49 -4.64
C MET A 152 -6.17 -4.42 -5.84
N TRP A 153 -5.75 -5.57 -6.41
CA TRP A 153 -4.89 -5.62 -7.60
C TRP A 153 -5.56 -6.27 -8.82
N ARG A 154 -6.73 -6.91 -8.65
CA ARG A 154 -7.56 -7.41 -9.74
C ARG A 154 -8.73 -6.48 -10.02
N ASN A 155 -8.44 -5.28 -10.52
CA ASN A 155 -9.43 -4.28 -10.90
C ASN A 155 -9.14 -3.69 -12.28
N ALA A 156 -10.14 -3.05 -12.88
CA ALA A 156 -10.07 -2.51 -14.23
C ALA A 156 -8.99 -1.45 -14.38
N ASP A 157 -8.84 -0.55 -13.40
CA ASP A 157 -7.87 0.55 -13.46
C ASP A 157 -6.43 0.02 -13.50
N PHE A 158 -6.13 -0.97 -12.65
CA PHE A 158 -4.79 -1.56 -12.60
C PHE A 158 -4.51 -2.43 -13.84
N ARG A 159 -5.53 -3.17 -14.35
CA ARG A 159 -5.42 -3.87 -15.64
C ARG A 159 -5.04 -2.92 -16.77
N ASP A 160 -5.72 -1.80 -16.90
CA ASP A 160 -5.50 -0.82 -17.97
C ASP A 160 -4.10 -0.16 -17.84
N PHE A 161 -3.61 0.02 -16.61
CA PHE A 161 -2.23 0.44 -16.38
C PHE A 161 -1.22 -0.63 -16.81
N VAL A 162 -1.45 -1.90 -16.50
CA VAL A 162 -0.58 -3.03 -16.84
C VAL A 162 -0.52 -3.25 -18.35
N GLU A 163 -1.64 -3.13 -19.07
CA GLU A 163 -1.67 -3.20 -20.55
C GLU A 163 -0.90 -2.04 -21.18
N TRP A 164 -1.11 -0.83 -20.68
CA TRP A 164 -0.32 0.33 -21.13
C TRP A 164 1.18 0.09 -20.91
N LEU A 165 1.57 -0.40 -19.72
CA LEU A 165 2.98 -0.61 -19.37
C LEU A 165 3.63 -1.67 -20.28
N ARG A 166 2.90 -2.74 -20.60
CA ARG A 166 3.36 -3.75 -21.60
C ARG A 166 3.61 -3.11 -22.95
N SER A 167 2.67 -2.29 -23.42
CA SER A 167 2.79 -1.59 -24.72
C SER A 167 3.97 -0.61 -24.72
N HIS A 168 4.17 0.11 -23.60
CA HIS A 168 5.30 1.01 -23.41
C HIS A 168 6.63 0.24 -23.48
N ASN A 169 6.77 -0.86 -22.74
CA ASN A 169 7.97 -1.69 -22.73
C ASN A 169 8.26 -2.31 -24.11
N ALA A 170 7.24 -2.72 -24.85
CA ALA A 170 7.41 -3.28 -26.21
C ALA A 170 7.98 -2.26 -27.20
N SER A 171 7.83 -0.96 -26.93
CA SER A 171 8.40 0.12 -27.72
C SER A 171 9.84 0.50 -27.32
N ALA A 172 10.34 -0.02 -26.18
CA ALA A 172 11.67 0.29 -25.67
C ALA A 172 12.76 -0.33 -26.57
N ARG A 173 13.77 0.46 -26.95
CA ARG A 173 14.90 -0.01 -27.77
C ARG A 173 15.93 -0.84 -26.99
N ASP A 174 15.94 -0.73 -25.68
CA ASP A 174 16.86 -1.43 -24.77
C ASP A 174 16.02 -2.17 -23.70
N GLU A 175 16.11 -3.49 -23.67
CA GLU A 175 15.44 -4.33 -22.66
C GLU A 175 15.80 -3.93 -21.21
N ARG A 176 16.98 -3.33 -21.00
CA ARG A 176 17.40 -2.81 -19.68
C ARG A 176 16.60 -1.59 -19.24
N ALA A 177 15.98 -0.88 -20.18
CA ALA A 177 15.10 0.26 -19.92
C ALA A 177 13.66 -0.19 -19.60
N ALA A 178 13.32 -1.46 -19.80
CA ALA A 178 11.98 -1.98 -19.53
C ALA A 178 11.61 -1.83 -18.06
N VAL A 179 10.46 -1.20 -17.81
CA VAL A 179 9.92 -0.95 -16.47
C VAL A 179 9.35 -2.23 -15.87
N GLY A 180 9.76 -2.55 -14.64
CA GLY A 180 9.24 -3.70 -13.91
C GLY A 180 8.17 -3.32 -12.90
N VAL A 181 7.36 -4.34 -12.52
CA VAL A 181 6.37 -4.27 -11.43
C VAL A 181 6.77 -5.24 -10.32
N TYR A 182 6.84 -4.77 -9.10
CA TYR A 182 7.37 -5.52 -7.96
C TYR A 182 6.44 -5.42 -6.75
N GLY A 183 6.34 -6.50 -5.95
CA GLY A 183 5.67 -6.49 -4.67
C GLY A 183 6.63 -6.16 -3.54
N MET A 184 6.11 -5.58 -2.46
CA MET A 184 6.95 -5.33 -1.27
C MET A 184 6.38 -5.94 0.01
N ASP A 185 5.21 -6.59 -0.04
CA ASP A 185 4.54 -7.15 1.14
C ASP A 185 5.05 -8.55 1.52
N LEU A 186 4.70 -9.01 2.72
CA LEU A 186 5.27 -10.24 3.31
C LEU A 186 4.26 -11.37 3.58
N TYR A 187 3.02 -11.24 3.14
CA TYR A 187 1.97 -12.19 3.53
C TYR A 187 1.98 -13.53 2.75
N SER A 188 2.64 -13.59 1.60
CA SER A 188 2.67 -14.77 0.71
C SER A 188 3.69 -15.85 1.13
N VAL A 189 3.76 -16.17 2.43
CA VAL A 189 4.82 -17.08 2.97
C VAL A 189 4.85 -18.43 2.26
N ALA A 190 3.69 -19.08 2.09
CA ALA A 190 3.62 -20.42 1.49
C ALA A 190 3.93 -20.38 -0.01
N GLU A 191 3.38 -19.42 -0.73
CA GLU A 191 3.64 -19.20 -2.15
C GLU A 191 5.11 -18.87 -2.40
N SER A 192 5.68 -17.96 -1.60
CA SER A 192 7.08 -17.58 -1.69
C SER A 192 8.03 -18.75 -1.38
N ALA A 193 7.69 -19.60 -0.40
CA ALA A 193 8.46 -20.83 -0.13
C ALA A 193 8.44 -21.77 -1.34
N ASN A 194 7.29 -21.93 -2.01
CA ASN A 194 7.17 -22.74 -3.20
C ASN A 194 7.98 -22.16 -4.36
N GLU A 195 7.95 -20.84 -4.61
CA GLU A 195 8.74 -20.19 -5.66
C GLU A 195 10.25 -20.42 -5.48
N VAL A 196 10.76 -20.32 -4.25
CA VAL A 196 12.17 -20.67 -3.95
C VAL A 196 12.48 -22.12 -4.32
N VAL A 197 11.63 -23.06 -3.94
CA VAL A 197 11.82 -24.49 -4.25
C VAL A 197 11.78 -24.75 -5.77
N GLU A 198 10.84 -24.14 -6.48
CA GLU A 198 10.71 -24.30 -7.94
C GLU A 198 11.91 -23.67 -8.70
N TYR A 199 12.40 -22.50 -8.27
CA TYR A 199 13.64 -21.93 -8.80
C TYR A 199 14.80 -22.89 -8.61
N LEU A 200 15.01 -23.40 -7.39
CA LEU A 200 16.11 -24.30 -7.09
C LEU A 200 15.99 -25.66 -7.81
N LYS A 201 14.79 -26.16 -8.07
CA LYS A 201 14.59 -27.38 -8.88
C LYS A 201 15.18 -27.24 -10.29
N ARG A 202 15.03 -26.05 -10.90
CA ARG A 202 15.52 -25.79 -12.25
C ARG A 202 17.03 -25.58 -12.27
N THR A 203 17.61 -25.04 -11.20
CA THR A 203 19.01 -24.62 -11.17
C THR A 203 19.92 -25.58 -10.40
N GLU A 204 19.45 -26.19 -9.32
CA GLU A 204 20.24 -27.04 -8.41
C GLU A 204 19.33 -27.99 -7.61
N PRO A 205 18.99 -29.16 -8.13
CA PRO A 205 18.00 -30.08 -7.52
C PRO A 205 18.31 -30.48 -6.07
N GLU A 206 19.56 -30.60 -5.67
CA GLU A 206 19.95 -30.94 -4.28
C GLU A 206 19.66 -29.75 -3.33
N ALA A 207 19.86 -28.53 -3.78
CA ALA A 207 19.46 -27.34 -3.01
C ALA A 207 17.93 -27.26 -2.86
N ALA A 208 17.17 -27.64 -3.89
CA ALA A 208 15.71 -27.71 -3.81
C ALA A 208 15.23 -28.71 -2.73
N LYS A 209 15.90 -29.86 -2.61
CA LYS A 209 15.59 -30.83 -1.55
C LYS A 209 15.85 -30.24 -0.15
N ARG A 210 16.94 -29.48 0.01
CA ARG A 210 17.24 -28.78 1.27
C ARG A 210 16.20 -27.73 1.60
N ALA A 211 15.85 -26.87 0.62
CA ALA A 211 14.84 -25.83 0.78
C ALA A 211 13.47 -26.40 1.17
N ARG A 212 13.04 -27.49 0.52
CA ARG A 212 11.79 -28.19 0.83
C ARG A 212 11.76 -28.71 2.27
N ARG A 213 12.88 -29.28 2.77
CA ARG A 213 12.97 -29.72 4.17
C ARG A 213 12.88 -28.53 5.12
N ARG A 214 13.65 -27.45 4.88
CA ARG A 214 13.64 -26.23 5.71
C ARG A 214 12.27 -25.58 5.77
N TYR A 215 11.57 -25.48 4.65
CA TYR A 215 10.25 -24.84 4.58
C TYR A 215 9.08 -25.76 4.96
N GLY A 216 9.33 -27.06 5.16
CA GLY A 216 8.29 -28.02 5.53
C GLY A 216 7.52 -27.67 6.79
N CYS A 217 8.15 -26.92 7.70
CA CYS A 217 7.54 -26.42 8.91
C CYS A 217 6.51 -25.31 8.68
N LEU A 218 6.56 -24.57 7.56
CA LEU A 218 5.64 -23.49 7.20
C LEU A 218 4.63 -23.91 6.15
N VAL A 219 5.08 -24.62 5.10
CA VAL A 219 4.26 -25.01 3.95
C VAL A 219 3.09 -25.91 4.34
N GLY A 220 3.23 -26.72 5.40
CA GLY A 220 2.16 -27.57 5.93
C GLY A 220 0.92 -26.84 6.42
N TYR A 221 1.03 -25.56 6.71
CA TYR A 221 -0.12 -24.70 7.08
C TYR A 221 -0.88 -24.16 5.85
N GLY A 222 -0.29 -24.22 4.66
CA GLY A 222 -0.87 -23.63 3.47
C GLY A 222 -1.12 -22.13 3.63
N GLY A 223 -2.35 -21.67 3.34
CA GLY A 223 -2.74 -20.26 3.54
C GLY A 223 -3.13 -19.89 4.98
N ARG A 224 -2.99 -20.79 5.96
CA ARG A 224 -3.35 -20.56 7.37
C ARG A 224 -2.12 -20.19 8.21
N THR A 225 -1.36 -19.19 7.79
CA THR A 225 -0.10 -18.80 8.44
C THR A 225 -0.34 -18.20 9.85
N GLU A 226 -1.53 -17.63 10.10
CA GLU A 226 -1.97 -17.21 11.44
C GLU A 226 -2.00 -18.38 12.43
N GLN A 227 -2.44 -19.58 11.96
CA GLN A 227 -2.44 -20.79 12.78
C GLN A 227 -1.02 -21.20 13.17
N TYR A 228 -0.04 -21.07 12.27
CA TYR A 228 1.37 -21.29 12.62
C TYR A 228 1.79 -20.37 13.78
N GLY A 229 1.47 -19.08 13.69
CA GLY A 229 1.79 -18.11 14.75
C GLY A 229 1.15 -18.48 16.09
N TYR A 230 -0.11 -18.89 16.07
CA TYR A 230 -0.83 -19.34 17.27
C TYR A 230 -0.19 -20.60 17.90
N ASP A 231 0.14 -21.61 17.08
CA ASP A 231 0.76 -22.86 17.55
C ASP A 231 2.13 -22.61 18.18
N VAL A 232 2.92 -21.67 17.63
CA VAL A 232 4.20 -21.27 18.22
C VAL A 232 3.99 -20.50 19.53
N ALA A 233 3.05 -19.55 19.55
CA ALA A 233 2.77 -18.73 20.75
C ALA A 233 2.26 -19.57 21.93
N THR A 234 1.53 -20.66 21.66
CA THR A 234 1.03 -21.60 22.69
C THR A 234 2.00 -22.72 23.04
N GLY A 235 3.16 -22.80 22.37
CA GLY A 235 4.13 -23.88 22.57
C GLY A 235 3.74 -25.22 21.96
N ALA A 236 2.65 -25.29 21.20
CA ALA A 236 2.23 -26.49 20.47
C ALA A 236 3.24 -26.89 19.39
N ARG A 237 4.09 -25.95 18.98
CA ARG A 237 5.14 -26.14 17.98
C ARG A 237 6.33 -25.23 18.23
N GLY A 238 7.52 -25.69 17.83
CA GLY A 238 8.72 -24.86 17.77
C GLY A 238 8.76 -23.92 16.57
N PRO A 239 9.48 -22.78 16.63
CA PRO A 239 9.58 -21.81 15.56
C PRO A 239 10.38 -22.34 14.35
N CYS A 240 10.02 -21.90 13.15
CA CYS A 240 10.74 -22.18 11.90
C CYS A 240 11.89 -21.21 11.61
N GLU A 241 12.20 -20.32 12.52
CA GLU A 241 13.12 -19.19 12.37
C GLU A 241 14.52 -19.60 11.83
N LYS A 242 15.13 -20.62 12.41
CA LYS A 242 16.48 -21.08 12.02
C LYS A 242 16.51 -21.60 10.58
N ASP A 243 15.49 -22.36 10.19
CA ASP A 243 15.38 -22.94 8.87
C ASP A 243 15.11 -21.88 7.80
N ALA A 244 14.21 -20.92 8.09
CA ALA A 244 13.93 -19.80 7.20
C ALA A 244 15.17 -18.91 7.02
N LEU A 245 15.92 -18.63 8.10
CA LEU A 245 17.16 -17.87 8.04
C LEU A 245 18.24 -18.58 7.23
N ALA A 246 18.46 -19.88 7.45
CA ALA A 246 19.46 -20.66 6.72
C ALA A 246 19.18 -20.71 5.21
N GLN A 247 17.88 -20.73 4.81
CA GLN A 247 17.53 -20.70 3.39
C GLN A 247 17.74 -19.31 2.78
N LEU A 248 17.44 -18.24 3.52
CA LEU A 248 17.74 -16.88 3.07
C LEU A 248 19.24 -16.68 2.86
N GLN A 249 20.07 -17.06 3.84
CA GLN A 249 21.53 -16.95 3.75
C GLN A 249 22.14 -17.72 2.55
N GLU A 250 21.56 -18.88 2.19
CA GLU A 250 21.99 -19.62 1.00
C GLU A 250 21.73 -18.82 -0.28
N LEU A 251 20.59 -18.13 -0.41
CA LEU A 251 20.29 -17.30 -1.57
C LEU A 251 21.00 -15.94 -1.55
N GLU A 252 21.26 -15.36 -0.39
CA GLU A 252 22.13 -14.20 -0.23
C GLU A 252 23.53 -14.47 -0.76
N GLY A 253 24.11 -15.63 -0.43
CA GLY A 253 25.41 -16.04 -0.94
C GLY A 253 25.44 -16.15 -2.47
N ARG A 254 24.37 -16.66 -3.10
CA ARG A 254 24.24 -16.74 -4.56
C ARG A 254 24.13 -15.35 -5.20
N LEU A 255 23.33 -14.47 -4.61
CA LEU A 255 23.17 -13.10 -5.10
C LEU A 255 24.48 -12.30 -4.93
N ALA A 256 25.19 -12.49 -3.82
CA ALA A 256 26.51 -11.89 -3.61
C ALA A 256 27.52 -12.36 -4.66
N ALA A 257 27.53 -13.65 -4.99
CA ALA A 257 28.36 -14.18 -6.06
C ALA A 257 28.00 -13.60 -7.44
N TRP A 258 26.71 -13.37 -7.72
CA TRP A 258 26.26 -12.68 -8.92
C TRP A 258 26.74 -11.22 -8.95
N HIS A 259 26.65 -10.49 -7.83
CA HIS A 259 27.15 -9.12 -7.71
C HIS A 259 28.67 -9.01 -7.94
N GLY A 260 29.44 -10.03 -7.61
CA GLY A 260 30.89 -10.08 -7.82
C GLY A 260 31.33 -10.31 -9.27
N ARG A 261 30.44 -10.66 -10.21
CA ARG A 261 30.79 -10.97 -11.60
C ARG A 261 30.95 -9.69 -12.43
N ALA A 262 31.97 -9.65 -13.30
CA ALA A 262 32.08 -8.62 -14.34
C ALA A 262 31.09 -8.95 -15.47
N GLY A 263 30.53 -7.90 -16.12
CA GLY A 263 29.60 -8.06 -17.23
C GLY A 263 28.30 -8.78 -16.86
N ARG A 264 27.74 -8.42 -15.70
CA ARG A 264 26.49 -9.02 -15.19
C ARG A 264 25.36 -8.92 -16.20
N VAL A 265 24.72 -10.04 -16.46
CA VAL A 265 23.45 -10.13 -17.19
C VAL A 265 22.33 -10.10 -16.15
N ARG A 266 21.18 -9.52 -16.50
CA ARG A 266 19.97 -9.51 -15.68
C ARG A 266 19.61 -10.97 -15.30
N ASP A 267 19.48 -11.24 -14.01
CA ASP A 267 19.04 -12.53 -13.47
C ASP A 267 17.87 -12.30 -12.51
N GLU A 268 16.72 -12.04 -13.11
CA GLU A 268 15.48 -11.78 -12.36
C GLU A 268 15.00 -13.01 -11.60
N GLU A 269 15.27 -14.20 -12.09
CA GLU A 269 14.86 -15.44 -11.42
C GLU A 269 15.63 -15.63 -10.11
N LEU A 270 16.95 -15.38 -10.12
CA LEU A 270 17.76 -15.42 -8.88
C LEU A 270 17.32 -14.33 -7.92
N PHE A 271 17.15 -13.09 -8.41
CA PHE A 271 16.71 -11.97 -7.57
C PHE A 271 15.31 -12.24 -6.99
N SER A 272 14.37 -12.76 -7.79
CA SER A 272 13.05 -13.14 -7.33
C SER A 272 13.10 -14.25 -6.29
N ALA A 273 13.92 -15.28 -6.48
CA ALA A 273 14.10 -16.35 -5.48
C ALA A 273 14.65 -15.81 -4.15
N PHE A 274 15.62 -14.89 -4.21
CA PHE A 274 16.14 -14.21 -3.03
C PHE A 274 15.05 -13.40 -2.31
N GLN A 275 14.26 -12.60 -3.03
CA GLN A 275 13.17 -11.83 -2.45
C GLN A 275 12.08 -12.73 -1.83
N ASN A 276 11.73 -13.82 -2.50
CA ASN A 276 10.83 -14.82 -1.95
C ASN A 276 11.37 -15.43 -0.63
N ALA A 277 12.67 -15.71 -0.53
CA ALA A 277 13.27 -16.18 0.71
C ALA A 277 13.20 -15.12 1.83
N ARG A 278 13.34 -13.82 1.49
CA ARG A 278 13.14 -12.71 2.43
C ARG A 278 11.70 -12.64 2.92
N VAL A 279 10.71 -12.80 2.02
CA VAL A 279 9.29 -12.89 2.38
C VAL A 279 9.06 -14.03 3.38
N VAL A 280 9.60 -15.23 3.12
CA VAL A 280 9.47 -16.37 4.04
C VAL A 280 10.08 -16.06 5.40
N ARG A 281 11.31 -15.52 5.43
CA ARG A 281 12.00 -15.21 6.70
C ARG A 281 11.28 -14.13 7.52
N HIS A 282 10.84 -13.04 6.87
CA HIS A 282 10.19 -11.93 7.57
C HIS A 282 8.72 -12.25 7.87
N GLY A 283 8.03 -12.96 6.99
CA GLY A 283 6.68 -13.43 7.23
C GLY A 283 6.61 -14.45 8.37
N GLU A 284 7.60 -15.37 8.46
CA GLU A 284 7.73 -16.24 9.63
C GLU A 284 7.80 -15.43 10.92
N ALA A 285 8.69 -14.44 10.97
CA ALA A 285 8.82 -13.57 12.14
C ALA A 285 7.54 -12.78 12.45
N TYR A 286 6.87 -12.25 11.42
CA TYR A 286 5.59 -11.54 11.55
C TYR A 286 4.53 -12.42 12.21
N TYR A 287 4.28 -13.61 11.67
CA TYR A 287 3.24 -14.50 12.20
C TYR A 287 3.61 -15.09 13.55
N ARG A 288 4.88 -15.44 13.78
CA ARG A 288 5.37 -15.91 15.08
C ARG A 288 5.17 -14.86 16.19
N LEU A 289 5.33 -13.57 15.87
CA LEU A 289 5.21 -12.48 16.82
C LEU A 289 3.78 -11.89 16.92
N LEU A 290 2.86 -12.29 16.05
CA LEU A 290 1.51 -11.73 15.94
C LEU A 290 0.73 -11.76 17.28
N TYR A 291 0.96 -12.80 18.07
CA TYR A 291 0.27 -12.99 19.37
C TYR A 291 1.08 -12.45 20.56
N HIS A 292 2.22 -11.81 20.34
CA HIS A 292 3.08 -11.23 21.38
C HIS A 292 2.92 -9.70 21.43
N ARG A 293 2.15 -9.18 22.39
CA ARG A 293 1.81 -7.75 22.50
C ARG A 293 2.99 -6.78 22.61
N GLN A 294 4.17 -7.25 23.02
CA GLN A 294 5.38 -6.44 23.16
C GLN A 294 6.07 -6.12 21.83
N PHE A 295 5.67 -6.76 20.74
CA PHE A 295 6.26 -6.56 19.42
C PHE A 295 5.26 -5.91 18.47
N SER A 296 5.70 -4.87 17.76
CA SER A 296 4.92 -4.27 16.70
C SER A 296 5.13 -5.06 15.39
N THR A 297 4.14 -5.87 15.02
CA THR A 297 4.14 -6.56 13.72
C THR A 297 3.97 -5.56 12.57
N TRP A 298 3.33 -4.41 12.81
CA TRP A 298 3.30 -3.29 11.87
C TRP A 298 4.71 -2.83 11.52
N ASN A 299 5.53 -2.51 12.52
CA ASN A 299 6.90 -2.06 12.31
C ASN A 299 7.76 -3.10 11.58
N LEU A 300 7.53 -4.39 11.82
CA LEU A 300 8.22 -5.47 11.12
C LEU A 300 7.84 -5.50 9.63
N ARG A 301 6.53 -5.36 9.31
CA ARG A 301 6.02 -5.33 7.95
C ARG A 301 6.57 -4.12 7.18
N ASP A 302 6.48 -2.93 7.75
CA ASP A 302 6.95 -1.70 7.09
C ASP A 302 8.47 -1.68 6.90
N ARG A 303 9.26 -2.20 7.84
CA ARG A 303 10.71 -2.42 7.64
C ARG A 303 10.99 -3.41 6.51
N HIS A 304 10.21 -4.50 6.41
CA HIS A 304 10.33 -5.43 5.29
C HIS A 304 10.07 -4.72 3.97
N MET A 305 8.98 -3.97 3.87
CA MET A 305 8.61 -3.23 2.66
C MET A 305 9.69 -2.21 2.26
N ALA A 306 10.15 -1.38 3.18
CA ALA A 306 11.19 -0.39 2.90
C ALA A 306 12.53 -1.04 2.50
N THR A 307 12.94 -2.12 3.17
CA THR A 307 14.17 -2.84 2.80
C THR A 307 14.03 -3.58 1.48
N THR A 308 12.83 -4.03 1.11
CA THR A 308 12.57 -4.63 -0.22
C THR A 308 12.77 -3.61 -1.34
N ILE A 309 12.35 -2.36 -1.16
CA ILE A 309 12.65 -1.26 -2.10
C ILE A 309 14.16 -1.06 -2.20
N GLY A 310 14.88 -1.05 -1.08
CA GLY A 310 16.33 -0.89 -1.05
C GLY A 310 17.08 -2.01 -1.79
N GLU A 311 16.68 -3.28 -1.60
CA GLU A 311 17.26 -4.42 -2.32
C GLU A 311 16.99 -4.35 -3.83
N LEU A 312 15.77 -3.96 -4.22
CA LEU A 312 15.41 -3.78 -5.62
C LEU A 312 16.28 -2.71 -6.29
N VAL A 313 16.45 -1.55 -5.63
CA VAL A 313 17.30 -0.46 -6.15
C VAL A 313 18.75 -0.90 -6.29
N ARG A 314 19.28 -1.64 -5.31
CA ARG A 314 20.63 -2.19 -5.36
C ARG A 314 20.82 -3.16 -6.52
N TYR A 315 19.84 -4.02 -6.76
CA TYR A 315 19.84 -4.96 -7.87
C TYR A 315 19.80 -4.23 -9.23
N LEU A 316 18.87 -3.30 -9.40
CA LEU A 316 18.72 -2.54 -10.65
C LEU A 316 19.94 -1.64 -10.94
N ASP A 317 20.46 -0.94 -9.94
CA ASP A 317 21.68 -0.13 -10.08
C ASP A 317 22.91 -0.99 -10.47
N ALA A 318 22.96 -2.25 -10.02
CA ALA A 318 24.04 -3.18 -10.35
C ALA A 318 24.03 -3.69 -11.79
N LEU A 319 22.92 -3.53 -12.53
CA LEU A 319 22.83 -3.91 -13.95
C LEU A 319 23.61 -2.97 -14.89
N GLY A 320 24.11 -1.82 -14.36
CA GLY A 320 24.97 -0.90 -15.12
C GLY A 320 24.23 -0.02 -16.14
N GLY A 321 22.92 0.11 -16.00
CA GLY A 321 22.07 1.04 -16.76
C GLY A 321 21.88 2.40 -16.02
N PRO A 322 20.84 3.15 -16.39
CA PRO A 322 20.40 4.32 -15.64
C PRO A 322 20.13 3.97 -14.18
N LYS A 323 20.39 4.92 -13.28
CA LYS A 323 20.07 4.73 -11.85
C LYS A 323 18.60 4.42 -11.66
N ALA A 324 18.28 3.47 -10.81
CA ALA A 324 16.92 3.09 -10.49
C ALA A 324 16.13 4.27 -9.93
N LYS A 325 14.97 4.55 -10.52
CA LYS A 325 13.96 5.49 -10.04
C LYS A 325 12.66 4.71 -9.81
N VAL A 326 12.08 4.83 -8.63
CA VAL A 326 11.03 3.95 -8.13
C VAL A 326 9.76 4.73 -7.81
N VAL A 327 8.63 4.31 -8.37
CA VAL A 327 7.29 4.72 -7.92
C VAL A 327 6.74 3.66 -6.98
N VAL A 328 6.20 4.07 -5.84
CA VAL A 328 5.62 3.15 -4.85
C VAL A 328 4.12 3.43 -4.70
N TRP A 329 3.27 2.41 -4.83
CA TRP A 329 1.83 2.49 -4.60
C TRP A 329 1.46 1.72 -3.34
N ALA A 330 1.00 2.43 -2.32
CA ALA A 330 0.48 1.83 -1.09
C ALA A 330 -0.51 2.78 -0.41
N HIS A 331 -1.11 2.34 0.67
CA HIS A 331 -2.00 3.17 1.47
C HIS A 331 -1.27 4.37 2.10
N ASN A 332 -1.97 5.48 2.34
CA ASN A 332 -1.43 6.67 3.01
C ASN A 332 -0.71 6.35 4.32
N SER A 333 -1.25 5.40 5.11
CA SER A 333 -0.66 4.99 6.38
C SER A 333 0.74 4.37 6.27
N HIS A 334 1.11 3.87 5.08
CA HIS A 334 2.45 3.39 4.76
C HIS A 334 3.31 4.45 4.08
N GLN A 335 2.70 5.40 3.34
CA GLN A 335 3.41 6.33 2.44
C GLN A 335 3.75 7.68 3.06
N GLY A 336 2.95 8.15 4.02
CA GLY A 336 3.23 9.39 4.74
C GLY A 336 4.35 9.21 5.76
N ASP A 337 4.92 10.30 6.27
CA ASP A 337 5.92 10.25 7.35
C ASP A 337 5.24 9.97 8.69
N ALA A 338 5.38 8.76 9.23
CA ALA A 338 4.71 8.33 10.45
C ALA A 338 5.03 9.21 11.66
N ARG A 339 6.20 9.84 11.72
CA ARG A 339 6.60 10.76 12.81
C ARG A 339 5.68 11.96 12.97
N MET A 340 4.86 12.24 11.94
CA MET A 340 3.91 13.35 11.88
C MET A 340 2.48 12.91 12.20
N THR A 341 2.30 11.77 12.84
CA THR A 341 1.02 11.15 13.16
C THR A 341 0.99 10.65 14.61
N GLU A 342 -0.21 10.53 15.20
CA GLU A 342 -0.38 9.91 16.52
C GLU A 342 0.19 8.49 16.60
N ARG A 343 0.16 7.74 15.47
CA ARG A 343 0.72 6.39 15.39
C ARG A 343 2.24 6.39 15.56
N GLY A 344 2.92 7.35 14.93
CA GLY A 344 4.36 7.55 15.10
C GLY A 344 4.72 7.98 16.53
N GLU A 345 3.90 8.80 17.16
CA GLU A 345 4.04 9.18 18.57
C GLU A 345 3.86 7.94 19.49
N ALA A 346 3.02 6.98 19.11
CA ALA A 346 2.86 5.68 19.78
C ALA A 346 3.97 4.67 19.46
N GLY A 347 4.97 5.02 18.63
CA GLY A 347 6.12 4.16 18.30
C GLY A 347 5.97 3.34 17.03
N GLU A 348 4.92 3.54 16.24
CA GLU A 348 4.82 2.96 14.90
C GLU A 348 5.72 3.73 13.92
N LEU A 349 6.32 3.00 12.99
CA LEU A 349 7.03 3.54 11.84
C LEU A 349 6.37 3.06 10.55
N ASN A 350 6.72 3.70 9.43
CA ASN A 350 6.22 3.25 8.13
C ASN A 350 7.25 3.45 7.00
N VAL A 351 6.89 3.01 5.80
CA VAL A 351 7.74 3.09 4.60
C VAL A 351 8.10 4.54 4.29
N GLY A 352 7.15 5.49 4.33
CA GLY A 352 7.40 6.90 4.03
C GLY A 352 8.44 7.53 4.94
N GLN A 353 8.32 7.28 6.26
CA GLN A 353 9.32 7.70 7.24
C GLN A 353 10.70 7.11 6.91
N LEU A 354 10.77 5.79 6.70
CA LEU A 354 12.03 5.10 6.45
C LEU A 354 12.69 5.58 5.16
N MET A 355 11.92 5.77 4.08
CA MET A 355 12.43 6.27 2.81
C MET A 355 12.95 7.70 2.94
N ARG A 356 12.28 8.59 3.69
CA ARG A 356 12.81 9.93 4.01
C ARG A 356 14.10 9.86 4.83
N GLN A 357 14.17 8.96 5.80
CA GLN A 357 15.37 8.79 6.63
C GLN A 357 16.58 8.27 5.81
N TYR A 358 16.35 7.34 4.89
CA TYR A 358 17.42 6.71 4.11
C TYR A 358 17.85 7.55 2.89
N HIS A 359 16.93 8.32 2.28
CA HIS A 359 17.14 8.95 0.98
C HIS A 359 16.91 10.48 0.97
N GLY A 360 16.44 11.05 2.08
CA GLY A 360 16.29 12.50 2.26
C GLY A 360 15.54 13.17 1.10
N GLY A 361 16.13 14.20 0.52
CA GLY A 361 15.55 15.00 -0.56
C GLY A 361 15.27 14.24 -1.87
N SER A 362 15.81 13.02 -2.03
CA SER A 362 15.52 12.16 -3.18
C SER A 362 14.15 11.45 -3.07
N THR A 363 13.39 11.68 -1.98
CA THR A 363 12.09 11.08 -1.74
C THR A 363 10.99 12.14 -1.77
N VAL A 364 9.90 11.86 -2.49
CA VAL A 364 8.69 12.68 -2.55
C VAL A 364 7.51 11.84 -2.11
N LEU A 365 6.75 12.33 -1.12
CA LEU A 365 5.57 11.67 -0.55
C LEU A 365 4.31 12.42 -0.99
N VAL A 366 3.39 11.72 -1.67
CA VAL A 366 2.12 12.27 -2.17
C VAL A 366 0.97 11.52 -1.54
N GLY A 367 0.17 12.21 -0.74
CA GLY A 367 -1.04 11.68 -0.12
C GLY A 367 -2.27 11.84 -1.02
N PHE A 368 -3.29 11.02 -0.78
CA PHE A 368 -4.60 11.17 -1.41
C PHE A 368 -5.69 11.29 -0.36
N THR A 369 -6.71 12.10 -0.64
CA THR A 369 -7.83 12.33 0.28
C THR A 369 -9.16 12.35 -0.46
N THR A 370 -10.25 12.06 0.26
CA THR A 370 -11.63 12.19 -0.25
C THR A 370 -12.57 12.68 0.84
N TYR A 371 -13.65 13.37 0.44
CA TYR A 371 -14.69 13.77 1.38
C TYR A 371 -15.79 12.71 1.50
N THR A 372 -16.30 12.19 0.38
CA THR A 372 -17.39 11.21 0.35
C THR A 372 -17.33 10.35 -0.92
N GLY A 373 -18.33 9.53 -1.15
CA GLY A 373 -18.47 8.74 -2.36
C GLY A 373 -18.67 7.26 -2.09
N GLU A 374 -18.00 6.41 -2.85
CA GLU A 374 -18.07 4.96 -2.73
C GLU A 374 -16.68 4.34 -2.65
N VAL A 375 -16.60 3.22 -1.96
CA VAL A 375 -15.39 2.39 -1.84
C VAL A 375 -15.75 0.92 -1.98
N ARG A 376 -14.90 0.13 -2.57
CA ARG A 376 -14.97 -1.32 -2.49
C ARG A 376 -14.22 -1.79 -1.24
N ALA A 377 -14.92 -2.48 -0.35
CA ALA A 377 -14.34 -3.00 0.88
C ALA A 377 -15.11 -4.23 1.36
N ALA A 378 -14.52 -4.98 2.28
CA ALA A 378 -15.19 -6.03 3.04
C ALA A 378 -15.72 -5.49 4.38
N SER A 379 -16.61 -6.25 5.03
CA SER A 379 -17.06 -5.92 6.41
C SER A 379 -16.16 -6.57 7.46
N GLU A 380 -15.40 -7.61 7.10
CA GLU A 380 -14.51 -8.38 7.97
C GLU A 380 -13.35 -8.97 7.15
N TRP A 381 -12.30 -9.38 7.83
CA TRP A 381 -11.13 -9.98 7.20
C TRP A 381 -11.49 -11.32 6.53
N GLY A 382 -11.12 -11.46 5.26
CA GLY A 382 -11.45 -12.65 4.47
C GLY A 382 -12.89 -12.72 3.96
N GLY A 383 -13.74 -11.75 4.32
CA GLY A 383 -15.13 -11.64 3.88
C GLY A 383 -15.27 -11.22 2.42
N GLY A 384 -16.52 -11.33 1.91
CA GLY A 384 -16.87 -10.86 0.57
C GLY A 384 -16.78 -9.34 0.46
N ASP A 385 -16.26 -8.85 -0.66
CA ASP A 385 -16.21 -7.42 -0.98
C ASP A 385 -17.51 -6.92 -1.60
N ARG A 386 -17.81 -5.66 -1.35
CA ARG A 386 -18.95 -4.96 -1.93
C ARG A 386 -18.68 -3.47 -2.08
N VAL A 387 -19.46 -2.81 -2.92
CA VAL A 387 -19.51 -1.35 -2.96
C VAL A 387 -20.18 -0.85 -1.68
N MET A 388 -19.50 0.03 -0.97
CA MET A 388 -19.98 0.66 0.26
C MET A 388 -19.89 2.17 0.13
N ARG A 389 -20.93 2.85 0.62
CA ARG A 389 -20.95 4.33 0.64
C ARG A 389 -20.06 4.84 1.77
N LEU A 390 -19.09 5.67 1.41
CA LEU A 390 -18.31 6.44 2.39
C LEU A 390 -19.20 7.53 3.02
N ARG A 391 -19.18 7.63 4.33
CA ARG A 391 -19.80 8.74 5.04
C ARG A 391 -19.08 10.04 4.66
N PRO A 392 -19.75 11.22 4.71
CA PRO A 392 -19.03 12.49 4.70
C PRO A 392 -17.90 12.48 5.74
N SER A 393 -16.75 13.05 5.40
CA SER A 393 -15.61 13.15 6.31
C SER A 393 -16.01 13.81 7.61
N LEU A 394 -15.34 13.44 8.72
CA LEU A 394 -15.58 14.10 10.02
C LEU A 394 -15.43 15.62 9.89
N PRO A 395 -16.31 16.41 10.52
CA PRO A 395 -16.30 17.86 10.35
C PRO A 395 -14.96 18.53 10.63
N GLU A 396 -14.18 18.01 11.59
CA GLU A 396 -12.87 18.53 11.99
C GLU A 396 -11.69 17.97 11.15
N SER A 397 -11.95 17.08 10.18
CA SER A 397 -10.93 16.37 9.42
C SER A 397 -10.41 17.19 8.22
N TYR A 398 -9.25 16.74 7.68
CA TYR A 398 -8.72 17.29 6.44
C TYR A 398 -9.67 17.14 5.24
N GLY A 399 -10.40 16.01 5.13
CA GLY A 399 -11.38 15.82 4.06
C GLY A 399 -12.51 16.84 4.09
N ALA A 400 -13.00 17.25 5.27
CA ALA A 400 -14.01 18.28 5.42
C ALA A 400 -13.43 19.68 5.12
N LEU A 401 -12.23 20.01 5.61
CA LEU A 401 -11.54 21.26 5.27
C LEU A 401 -11.38 21.41 3.74
N PHE A 402 -11.02 20.35 3.05
CA PHE A 402 -10.84 20.37 1.59
C PHE A 402 -12.17 20.54 0.85
N HIS A 403 -13.23 19.89 1.31
CA HIS A 403 -14.59 20.07 0.80
C HIS A 403 -15.07 21.52 0.93
N GLU A 404 -14.81 22.18 2.06
CA GLU A 404 -15.18 23.57 2.31
C GLU A 404 -14.46 24.56 1.39
N THR A 405 -13.37 24.18 0.71
CA THR A 405 -12.74 25.03 -0.32
C THR A 405 -13.66 25.28 -1.51
N GLY A 406 -14.63 24.41 -1.78
CA GLY A 406 -15.47 24.46 -2.96
C GLY A 406 -14.76 24.09 -4.27
N VAL A 407 -13.50 23.63 -4.22
CA VAL A 407 -12.77 23.08 -5.36
C VAL A 407 -12.86 21.54 -5.29
N PRO A 408 -13.60 20.87 -6.19
CA PRO A 408 -13.96 19.47 -6.00
C PRO A 408 -12.78 18.51 -6.17
N ASN A 409 -11.82 18.82 -7.05
CA ASN A 409 -10.67 17.98 -7.30
C ASN A 409 -9.44 18.87 -7.50
N PHE A 410 -8.39 18.63 -6.74
CA PHE A 410 -7.19 19.47 -6.82
C PHE A 410 -5.92 18.74 -6.38
N LEU A 411 -4.80 19.26 -6.87
CA LEU A 411 -3.46 19.02 -6.36
C LEU A 411 -3.08 20.18 -5.44
N LEU A 412 -2.53 19.89 -4.28
CA LEU A 412 -1.97 20.86 -3.34
C LEU A 412 -0.51 20.53 -3.06
N LEU A 413 0.40 21.42 -3.42
CA LEU A 413 1.83 21.28 -3.11
C LEU A 413 2.11 21.93 -1.75
N MET A 414 2.77 21.20 -0.86
CA MET A 414 3.09 21.68 0.50
C MET A 414 4.60 21.88 0.71
N ARG A 415 5.43 21.29 -0.15
CA ARG A 415 6.87 21.53 -0.16
C ARG A 415 7.13 22.99 -0.58
N GLY A 416 7.84 23.75 0.20
CA GLY A 416 8.07 25.19 -0.03
C GLY A 416 7.33 26.10 0.96
N GLY A 417 6.40 25.56 1.73
CA GLY A 417 5.70 26.31 2.79
C GLY A 417 4.54 27.16 2.27
N GLY A 418 4.20 28.22 3.02
CA GLY A 418 3.10 29.15 2.77
C GLY A 418 1.92 28.96 3.70
N ALA A 419 0.96 29.87 3.67
CA ALA A 419 -0.18 29.92 4.60
C ALA A 419 -1.01 28.61 4.62
N HIS A 420 -1.20 27.99 3.45
CA HIS A 420 -1.88 26.69 3.35
C HIS A 420 -1.11 25.55 4.02
N ALA A 421 0.24 25.52 3.87
CA ALA A 421 1.08 24.51 4.51
C ALA A 421 1.11 24.70 6.04
N GLU A 422 1.08 25.93 6.53
CA GLU A 422 0.94 26.25 7.96
C GLU A 422 -0.42 25.82 8.51
N ALA A 423 -1.51 26.09 7.79
CA ALA A 423 -2.85 25.62 8.15
C ALA A 423 -2.92 24.08 8.25
N LEU A 424 -2.27 23.39 7.32
CA LEU A 424 -2.22 21.91 7.28
C LEU A 424 -1.15 21.29 8.18
N ALA A 425 -0.34 22.09 8.88
CA ALA A 425 0.57 21.63 9.93
C ALA A 425 -0.13 21.46 11.29
N ARG A 426 -1.35 21.96 11.45
CA ARG A 426 -2.20 21.70 12.62
C ARG A 426 -2.66 20.26 12.59
N GLU A 427 -2.67 19.62 13.74
CA GLU A 427 -3.13 18.24 13.88
C GLU A 427 -4.63 18.13 13.64
N ARG A 428 -5.04 17.21 12.76
CA ARG A 428 -6.42 16.90 12.43
C ARG A 428 -6.58 15.43 12.07
N PRO A 429 -7.81 14.89 12.19
CA PRO A 429 -8.13 13.55 11.72
C PRO A 429 -7.89 13.39 10.21
N GLU A 430 -7.11 12.38 9.83
CA GLU A 430 -6.92 11.89 8.47
C GLU A 430 -7.69 10.58 8.28
N ARG A 431 -8.50 10.46 7.22
CA ARG A 431 -9.23 9.23 6.91
C ARG A 431 -8.28 8.16 6.37
N ALA A 432 -8.43 6.94 6.87
CA ALA A 432 -7.65 5.77 6.47
C ALA A 432 -8.54 4.52 6.44
N VAL A 433 -9.10 4.22 5.27
CA VAL A 433 -9.93 3.02 5.05
C VAL A 433 -9.09 1.95 4.37
N GLY A 434 -8.76 0.89 5.11
CA GLY A 434 -8.05 -0.27 4.56
C GLY A 434 -8.97 -1.18 3.72
N VAL A 435 -8.74 -2.49 3.78
CA VAL A 435 -9.54 -3.50 3.08
C VAL A 435 -10.87 -3.78 3.74
N ILE A 436 -11.05 -3.32 4.97
CA ILE A 436 -12.30 -3.41 5.74
C ILE A 436 -12.84 -1.99 5.92
N TYR A 437 -14.16 -1.82 5.76
CA TYR A 437 -14.84 -0.58 6.10
C TYR A 437 -16.01 -0.84 7.05
N ALA A 438 -15.96 -0.19 8.23
CA ALA A 438 -16.95 -0.30 9.29
C ALA A 438 -17.59 1.09 9.56
N PRO A 439 -18.64 1.49 8.80
CA PRO A 439 -19.25 2.81 8.91
C PRO A 439 -19.78 3.16 10.30
N ALA A 440 -20.21 2.16 11.08
CA ALA A 440 -20.75 2.39 12.44
C ALA A 440 -19.68 2.87 13.42
N THR A 441 -18.42 2.48 13.21
CA THR A 441 -17.27 2.81 14.09
C THR A 441 -16.21 3.63 13.36
N GLU A 442 -16.56 4.28 12.25
CA GLU A 442 -15.62 4.92 11.33
C GLU A 442 -14.67 5.88 12.06
N ARG A 443 -15.20 6.74 12.98
CA ARG A 443 -14.39 7.69 13.74
C ARG A 443 -13.24 7.00 14.52
N GLN A 444 -13.50 5.85 15.10
CA GLN A 444 -12.54 5.13 15.95
C GLN A 444 -11.62 4.19 15.15
N SER A 445 -12.12 3.66 14.03
CA SER A 445 -11.45 2.60 13.27
C SER A 445 -10.80 3.05 11.97
N HIS A 446 -11.19 4.22 11.43
CA HIS A 446 -10.77 4.67 10.10
C HIS A 446 -10.26 6.12 10.08
N TYR A 447 -9.86 6.66 11.22
CA TYR A 447 -9.17 7.94 11.34
C TYR A 447 -8.00 7.83 12.30
N PHE A 448 -6.98 8.61 12.07
CA PHE A 448 -5.89 8.88 12.99
C PHE A 448 -5.50 10.36 12.88
N ASP A 449 -4.95 10.93 13.95
CA ASP A 449 -4.53 12.32 13.94
C ASP A 449 -3.16 12.47 13.27
N ALA A 450 -3.03 13.49 12.41
CA ALA A 450 -1.84 13.76 11.62
C ALA A 450 -1.61 15.25 11.41
N ARG A 451 -0.35 15.61 11.07
CA ARG A 451 0.07 16.95 10.60
C ARG A 451 0.37 16.86 9.11
N LEU A 452 -0.65 17.03 8.27
CA LEU A 452 -0.65 16.63 6.86
C LEU A 452 0.49 17.24 6.04
N SER A 453 0.79 18.55 6.21
CA SER A 453 1.87 19.22 5.47
C SER A 453 3.28 18.82 5.94
N LYS A 454 3.41 18.14 7.07
CA LYS A 454 4.65 17.56 7.55
C LYS A 454 4.77 16.07 7.15
N GLN A 455 3.63 15.42 6.98
CA GLN A 455 3.51 14.03 6.60
C GLN A 455 3.77 13.83 5.09
N PHE A 456 3.24 14.70 4.23
CA PHE A 456 3.35 14.65 2.78
C PHE A 456 3.96 15.91 2.17
N ASP A 457 4.59 15.77 0.99
CA ASP A 457 5.09 16.88 0.18
C ASP A 457 4.03 17.49 -0.72
N ALA A 458 3.03 16.67 -1.11
CA ALA A 458 1.84 17.09 -1.84
C ALA A 458 0.65 16.21 -1.46
N VAL A 459 -0.57 16.73 -1.69
CA VAL A 459 -1.82 15.99 -1.52
C VAL A 459 -2.68 16.17 -2.76
N ILE A 460 -3.36 15.09 -3.16
CA ILE A 460 -4.38 15.07 -4.21
C ILE A 460 -5.73 14.80 -3.57
N HIS A 461 -6.67 15.71 -3.77
CA HIS A 461 -8.03 15.62 -3.24
C HIS A 461 -9.04 15.32 -4.34
N TRP A 462 -9.93 14.36 -4.08
CA TRP A 462 -11.13 14.05 -4.86
C TRP A 462 -12.33 14.11 -3.94
N ASP A 463 -13.18 15.13 -4.11
CA ASP A 463 -14.30 15.37 -3.19
C ASP A 463 -15.29 14.20 -3.14
N THR A 464 -15.65 13.66 -4.31
CA THR A 464 -16.53 12.51 -4.43
C THR A 464 -15.88 11.42 -5.27
N THR A 465 -15.83 10.22 -4.73
CA THR A 465 -15.13 9.06 -5.32
C THR A 465 -16.08 7.92 -5.64
N ARG A 466 -15.61 7.00 -6.51
CA ARG A 466 -16.32 5.77 -6.90
C ARG A 466 -15.50 4.55 -6.50
N ALA A 467 -16.19 3.43 -6.28
CA ALA A 467 -15.54 2.14 -6.02
C ALA A 467 -14.82 1.60 -7.26
N VAL A 468 -13.67 0.91 -7.06
CA VAL A 468 -13.02 0.16 -8.15
C VAL A 468 -13.93 -0.96 -8.68
N GLU A 469 -13.80 -1.26 -9.97
CA GLU A 469 -14.45 -2.41 -10.62
C GLU A 469 -13.51 -3.63 -10.61
N PRO A 470 -13.85 -4.72 -9.90
CA PRO A 470 -13.03 -5.92 -9.93
C PRO A 470 -13.14 -6.60 -11.28
N ILE A 471 -12.03 -7.12 -11.78
CA ILE A 471 -12.02 -8.06 -12.90
C ILE A 471 -12.22 -9.49 -12.39
N ARG A 472 -12.98 -10.30 -13.14
CA ARG A 472 -13.39 -11.68 -12.75
C ARG A 472 -12.23 -12.68 -12.84
#